data_e0cdcdc35c1ba36bbcdf7b52a62442e6
#
_entry.id   e0cdcdc35c1ba36bbcdf7b52a62442e6
#
_cell.length_a   1.000
_cell.length_b   1.000
_cell.length_c   1.000
_cell.angle_alpha   90.00
_cell.angle_beta   90.00
_cell.angle_gamma   90.00
#
_symmetry.space_group_name_H-M   'P 1'
#
loop_
_entity.id
_entity.type
_entity.pdbx_description
1 polymer ?
#
loop_
_entity_poly.entity_id
_entity_poly.type
_entity_poly.pdbx_seq_one_letter_code
_entity_poly.pdbx_strand_id
1 'polypeptide(L)'
;MQSSLLETVDCVCCGSHDYAIIHNPSQIDNLSREDLLKVYKSSSDEKLLNQLVECDGCGLAYLNPRVAEDIILESYSGAEDLTFVSQNEERIKTFKKSFLKFAQKYSVNIAKESKVLDIGCAGGAFPKAAHDLGFDVIGIEPSGY
;
A
#
# COMPACT_ATOMS: atom_id res chain seq x y z
N MET A 1 20.21 -19.12 -8.96
CA MET A 1 18.81 -19.57 -9.10
C MET A 1 18.03 -18.37 -9.58
N GLN A 2 17.42 -18.42 -10.79
CA GLN A 2 16.49 -17.38 -11.18
C GLN A 2 15.28 -17.51 -10.27
N SER A 3 14.98 -16.48 -9.47
CA SER A 3 13.72 -16.41 -8.71
C SER A 3 12.56 -16.40 -9.72
N SER A 4 11.50 -17.12 -9.41
CA SER A 4 10.26 -17.04 -10.19
C SER A 4 9.75 -15.60 -10.16
N LEU A 5 9.27 -15.08 -11.29
CA LEU A 5 8.70 -13.73 -11.35
C LEU A 5 7.36 -13.64 -10.59
N LEU A 6 6.70 -14.78 -10.43
CA LEU A 6 5.43 -14.91 -9.73
C LEU A 6 5.55 -15.91 -8.57
N GLU A 7 4.78 -15.69 -7.54
CA GLU A 7 4.62 -16.57 -6.39
C GLU A 7 3.15 -16.87 -6.12
N THR A 8 2.86 -18.11 -5.70
CA THR A 8 1.54 -18.51 -5.21
C THR A 8 1.55 -18.40 -3.69
N VAL A 9 0.52 -17.79 -3.14
CA VAL A 9 0.38 -17.56 -1.69
C VAL A 9 -0.95 -18.07 -1.16
N ASP A 10 -0.96 -18.46 0.10
CA ASP A 10 -2.19 -18.77 0.81
C ASP A 10 -2.95 -17.51 1.18
N CYS A 11 -4.23 -17.66 1.48
CA CYS A 11 -5.04 -16.56 1.94
C CYS A 11 -4.46 -15.94 3.22
N VAL A 12 -4.04 -14.68 3.16
CA VAL A 12 -3.42 -13.97 4.30
C VAL A 12 -4.37 -13.75 5.48
N CYS A 13 -5.68 -13.92 5.26
CA CYS A 13 -6.69 -13.75 6.30
C CYS A 13 -6.98 -15.03 7.08
N CYS A 14 -7.13 -16.19 6.40
CA CYS A 14 -7.52 -17.43 7.03
C CYS A 14 -6.59 -18.63 6.78
N GLY A 15 -5.54 -18.45 5.98
CA GLY A 15 -4.57 -19.50 5.65
C GLY A 15 -5.08 -20.55 4.66
N SER A 16 -6.26 -20.40 4.06
CA SER A 16 -6.79 -21.36 3.07
C SER A 16 -5.97 -21.34 1.79
N HIS A 17 -5.75 -22.54 1.21
CA HIS A 17 -5.16 -22.72 -0.11
C HIS A 17 -6.20 -22.68 -1.25
N ASP A 18 -7.48 -22.86 -0.91
CA ASP A 18 -8.56 -22.98 -1.89
C ASP A 18 -9.13 -21.61 -2.26
N TYR A 19 -9.33 -21.38 -3.57
CA TYR A 19 -9.86 -20.14 -4.10
C TYR A 19 -10.55 -20.31 -5.44
N ALA A 20 -11.51 -19.44 -5.74
CA ALA A 20 -12.12 -19.29 -7.06
C ALA A 20 -11.47 -18.12 -7.82
N ILE A 21 -11.25 -18.26 -9.13
CA ILE A 21 -10.77 -17.15 -9.98
C ILE A 21 -11.96 -16.25 -10.32
N ILE A 22 -11.88 -14.97 -9.93
CA ILE A 22 -12.90 -13.97 -10.24
C ILE A 22 -12.50 -13.01 -11.37
N HIS A 23 -11.20 -12.87 -11.62
CA HIS A 23 -10.70 -12.14 -12.78
C HIS A 23 -9.40 -12.81 -13.28
N ASN A 24 -9.37 -13.15 -14.56
CA ASN A 24 -8.19 -13.69 -15.20
C ASN A 24 -7.56 -12.62 -16.11
N PRO A 25 -6.37 -12.13 -15.79
CA PRO A 25 -5.75 -11.09 -16.60
C PRO A 25 -5.29 -11.65 -17.94
N SER A 26 -5.32 -10.83 -18.95
CA SER A 26 -4.61 -11.09 -20.19
C SER A 26 -3.14 -10.61 -20.03
N GLN A 27 -2.15 -11.54 -20.09
CA GLN A 27 -0.75 -11.23 -20.45
C GLN A 27 0.28 -10.89 -19.36
N ILE A 28 0.34 -11.58 -18.21
CA ILE A 28 1.58 -11.56 -17.38
C ILE A 28 2.69 -12.44 -17.98
N ASP A 29 2.35 -13.44 -18.73
CA ASP A 29 3.26 -14.51 -19.18
C ASP A 29 4.45 -14.06 -20.04
N ASN A 30 4.48 -12.80 -20.49
CA ASN A 30 5.51 -12.27 -21.38
C ASN A 30 6.30 -11.09 -20.78
N LEU A 31 6.09 -10.72 -19.51
CA LEU A 31 6.81 -9.60 -18.90
C LEU A 31 8.16 -10.05 -18.33
N SER A 32 9.19 -9.27 -18.60
CA SER A 32 10.48 -9.41 -17.96
C SER A 32 10.45 -8.84 -16.53
N ARG A 33 11.47 -9.19 -15.70
CA ARG A 33 11.65 -8.57 -14.39
C ARG A 33 11.74 -7.04 -14.47
N GLU A 34 12.41 -6.53 -15.51
CA GLU A 34 12.56 -5.09 -15.73
C GLU A 34 11.23 -4.40 -16.06
N ASP A 35 10.35 -5.07 -16.80
CA ASP A 35 9.01 -4.57 -17.08
C ASP A 35 8.16 -4.54 -15.81
N LEU A 36 8.23 -5.58 -14.97
CA LEU A 36 7.54 -5.64 -13.69
C LEU A 36 8.01 -4.53 -12.74
N LEU A 37 9.31 -4.26 -12.66
CA LEU A 37 9.86 -3.16 -11.86
C LEU A 37 9.32 -1.78 -12.28
N LYS A 38 9.00 -1.59 -13.57
CA LYS A 38 8.39 -0.34 -14.06
C LYS A 38 6.90 -0.26 -13.73
N VAL A 39 6.18 -1.36 -13.91
CA VAL A 39 4.72 -1.45 -13.69
C VAL A 39 4.37 -1.27 -12.21
N TYR A 40 5.15 -1.84 -11.31
CA TYR A 40 4.88 -1.83 -9.86
C TYR A 40 5.47 -0.63 -9.11
N LYS A 41 5.93 0.40 -9.80
CA LYS A 41 6.28 1.67 -9.17
C LYS A 41 5.06 2.31 -8.53
N SER A 42 5.24 2.96 -7.38
CA SER A 42 4.17 3.62 -6.62
C SER A 42 3.41 4.72 -7.39
N SER A 43 3.99 5.22 -8.48
CA SER A 43 3.44 6.27 -9.36
C SER A 43 3.01 5.75 -10.73
N SER A 44 2.86 4.43 -10.93
CA SER A 44 2.42 3.89 -12.21
C SER A 44 0.90 4.01 -12.37
N ASP A 45 0.44 4.40 -13.58
CA ASP A 45 -0.98 4.40 -13.97
C ASP A 45 -1.39 3.06 -14.62
N GLU A 46 -0.61 2.02 -14.41
CA GLU A 46 -0.78 0.73 -15.08
C GLU A 46 -2.00 -0.05 -14.57
N LYS A 47 -2.56 -0.85 -15.45
CA LYS A 47 -3.73 -1.68 -15.14
C LYS A 47 -3.31 -2.91 -14.32
N LEU A 48 -4.27 -3.45 -13.58
CA LEU A 48 -4.11 -4.72 -12.88
C LEU A 48 -3.72 -5.83 -13.87
N LEU A 49 -2.52 -6.37 -13.72
CA LEU A 49 -1.97 -7.42 -14.57
C LEU A 49 -2.13 -8.82 -13.97
N ASN A 50 -2.37 -8.92 -12.66
CA ASN A 50 -2.38 -10.17 -11.93
C ASN A 50 -3.78 -10.79 -11.88
N GLN A 51 -3.83 -12.12 -11.75
CA GLN A 51 -5.07 -12.84 -11.51
C GLN A 51 -5.66 -12.42 -10.15
N LEU A 52 -6.95 -12.08 -10.14
CA LEU A 52 -7.70 -11.84 -8.93
C LEU A 52 -8.49 -13.08 -8.55
N VAL A 53 -8.36 -13.50 -7.32
CA VAL A 53 -9.05 -14.68 -6.78
C VAL A 53 -9.86 -14.32 -5.54
N GLU A 54 -10.88 -15.12 -5.24
CA GLU A 54 -11.64 -15.04 -4.01
C GLU A 54 -11.40 -16.31 -3.18
N CYS A 55 -11.04 -16.15 -1.93
CA CYS A 55 -10.81 -17.25 -1.01
C CYS A 55 -12.10 -18.00 -0.68
N ASP A 56 -12.14 -19.31 -0.90
CA ASP A 56 -13.31 -20.15 -0.59
C ASP A 56 -13.57 -20.24 0.93
N GLY A 57 -12.54 -19.99 1.76
CA GLY A 57 -12.66 -20.08 3.21
C GLY A 57 -13.24 -18.83 3.88
N CYS A 58 -12.96 -17.62 3.37
CA CYS A 58 -13.35 -16.38 4.04
C CYS A 58 -13.84 -15.26 3.12
N GLY A 59 -13.87 -15.47 1.81
CA GLY A 59 -14.35 -14.48 0.83
C GLY A 59 -13.38 -13.31 0.58
N LEU A 60 -12.12 -13.36 1.10
CA LEU A 60 -11.13 -12.33 0.78
C LEU A 60 -10.77 -12.39 -0.70
N ALA A 61 -10.90 -11.26 -1.39
CA ALA A 61 -10.37 -11.11 -2.75
C ALA A 61 -8.90 -10.65 -2.70
N TYR A 62 -8.01 -11.38 -3.41
CA TYR A 62 -6.57 -11.09 -3.43
C TYR A 62 -5.92 -11.55 -4.74
N LEU A 63 -4.68 -11.11 -4.99
CA LEU A 63 -3.92 -11.50 -6.18
C LEU A 63 -3.22 -12.84 -5.95
N ASN A 64 -3.47 -13.83 -6.82
CA ASN A 64 -2.82 -15.14 -6.75
C ASN A 64 -2.86 -15.88 -8.11
N PRO A 65 -1.71 -16.22 -8.76
CA PRO A 65 -0.37 -15.85 -8.31
C PRO A 65 -0.15 -14.33 -8.36
N ARG A 66 0.76 -13.85 -7.53
CA ARG A 66 1.16 -12.44 -7.50
C ARG A 66 2.62 -12.28 -7.91
N VAL A 67 3.04 -11.08 -8.24
CA VAL A 67 4.45 -10.78 -8.48
C VAL A 67 5.24 -11.04 -7.19
N ALA A 68 6.43 -11.64 -7.34
CA ALA A 68 7.28 -12.02 -6.22
C ALA A 68 7.63 -10.81 -5.35
N GLU A 69 7.68 -11.02 -4.04
CA GLU A 69 7.85 -9.97 -3.03
C GLU A 69 9.12 -9.16 -3.24
N ASP A 70 10.23 -9.81 -3.64
CA ASP A 70 11.49 -9.12 -3.90
C ASP A 70 11.39 -8.09 -5.04
N ILE A 71 10.59 -8.35 -6.07
CA ILE A 71 10.35 -7.43 -7.18
C ILE A 71 9.53 -6.23 -6.70
N ILE A 72 8.48 -6.48 -5.92
CA ILE A 72 7.62 -5.42 -5.35
C ILE A 72 8.46 -4.50 -4.46
N LEU A 73 9.23 -5.05 -3.52
CA LEU A 73 10.06 -4.28 -2.61
C LEU A 73 11.13 -3.45 -3.35
N GLU A 74 11.79 -4.04 -4.36
CA GLU A 74 12.76 -3.32 -5.19
C GLU A 74 12.11 -2.18 -5.97
N SER A 75 10.93 -2.43 -6.55
CA SER A 75 10.18 -1.41 -7.29
C SER A 75 9.78 -0.22 -6.41
N TYR A 76 9.34 -0.49 -5.18
CA TYR A 76 8.96 0.55 -4.21
C TYR A 76 10.17 1.29 -3.65
N SER A 77 11.24 0.59 -3.28
CA SER A 77 12.42 1.20 -2.66
C SER A 77 13.18 2.15 -3.60
N GLY A 78 13.08 1.94 -4.92
CA GLY A 78 13.70 2.79 -5.93
C GLY A 78 12.84 3.97 -6.40
N ALA A 79 11.64 4.15 -5.88
CA ALA A 79 10.70 5.16 -6.34
C ALA A 79 10.64 6.35 -5.36
N GLU A 80 11.33 7.45 -5.68
CA GLU A 80 11.09 8.76 -5.07
C GLU A 80 10.13 9.55 -5.95
N ASP A 81 8.91 9.84 -5.45
CA ASP A 81 7.99 10.77 -6.10
C ASP A 81 8.19 12.18 -5.53
N LEU A 82 9.13 12.92 -6.13
CA LEU A 82 9.44 14.29 -5.73
C LEU A 82 8.22 15.22 -5.89
N THR A 83 7.34 14.95 -6.84
CA THR A 83 6.10 15.72 -7.04
C THR A 83 5.17 15.53 -5.86
N PHE A 84 5.02 14.28 -5.40
CA PHE A 84 4.24 13.94 -4.24
C PHE A 84 4.77 14.62 -2.97
N VAL A 85 6.09 14.61 -2.75
CA VAL A 85 6.74 15.25 -1.60
C VAL A 85 6.61 16.78 -1.66
N SER A 86 6.72 17.38 -2.85
CA SER A 86 6.58 18.85 -3.00
C SER A 86 5.21 19.37 -2.58
N GLN A 87 4.18 18.53 -2.54
CA GLN A 87 2.83 18.86 -2.12
C GLN A 87 2.57 18.65 -0.62
N ASN A 88 3.58 18.27 0.16
CA ASN A 88 3.42 17.89 1.56
C ASN A 88 2.76 19.00 2.42
N GLU A 89 3.06 20.26 2.20
CA GLU A 89 2.45 21.36 2.99
C GLU A 89 0.92 21.40 2.82
N GLU A 90 0.41 21.28 1.59
CA GLU A 90 -1.02 21.28 1.33
C GLU A 90 -1.69 19.98 1.82
N ARG A 91 -0.97 18.87 1.72
CA ARG A 91 -1.42 17.57 2.25
C ARG A 91 -1.55 17.60 3.76
N ILE A 92 -0.58 18.18 4.48
CA ILE A 92 -0.61 18.37 5.95
C ILE A 92 -1.86 19.17 6.35
N LYS A 93 -2.16 20.28 5.67
CA LYS A 93 -3.36 21.09 5.91
C LYS A 93 -4.64 20.28 5.69
N THR A 94 -4.68 19.51 4.60
CA THR A 94 -5.82 18.65 4.25
C THR A 94 -6.03 17.56 5.28
N PHE A 95 -4.97 16.88 5.71
CA PHE A 95 -5.05 15.84 6.73
C PHE A 95 -5.50 16.38 8.08
N LYS A 96 -4.98 17.52 8.53
CA LYS A 96 -5.44 18.19 9.77
C LYS A 96 -6.96 18.45 9.71
N LYS A 97 -7.43 19.05 8.62
CA LYS A 97 -8.86 19.34 8.44
C LYS A 97 -9.72 18.09 8.43
N SER A 98 -9.29 17.04 7.71
CA SER A 98 -10.01 15.76 7.62
C SER A 98 -10.04 15.04 8.96
N PHE A 99 -8.93 15.03 9.69
CA PHE A 99 -8.83 14.42 11.00
C PHE A 99 -9.77 15.09 12.03
N LEU A 100 -9.78 16.41 12.08
CA LEU A 100 -10.67 17.16 12.98
C LEU A 100 -12.15 16.90 12.65
N LYS A 101 -12.51 16.85 11.35
CA LYS A 101 -13.88 16.50 10.92
C LYS A 101 -14.26 15.08 11.33
N PHE A 102 -13.35 14.12 11.17
CA PHE A 102 -13.56 12.73 11.59
C PHE A 102 -13.78 12.65 13.10
N ALA A 103 -12.90 13.28 13.88
CA ALA A 103 -13.01 13.28 15.33
C ALA A 103 -14.33 13.88 15.80
N GLN A 104 -14.77 14.97 15.22
CA GLN A 104 -16.06 15.60 15.51
C GLN A 104 -17.23 14.68 15.15
N LYS A 105 -17.22 14.11 13.92
CA LYS A 105 -18.31 13.26 13.42
C LYS A 105 -18.53 12.01 14.28
N TYR A 106 -17.47 11.41 14.77
CA TYR A 106 -17.51 10.14 15.50
C TYR A 106 -17.31 10.32 17.01
N SER A 107 -17.31 11.56 17.51
CA SER A 107 -17.10 11.88 18.93
C SER A 107 -15.83 11.23 19.49
N VAL A 108 -14.79 11.15 18.65
CA VAL A 108 -13.50 10.62 19.06
C VAL A 108 -12.83 11.64 19.98
N ASN A 109 -12.60 11.25 21.23
CA ASN A 109 -11.83 12.07 22.17
C ASN A 109 -10.36 12.08 21.72
N ILE A 110 -9.90 13.22 21.20
CA ILE A 110 -8.50 13.46 20.89
C ILE A 110 -7.81 13.80 22.20
N ALA A 111 -7.48 12.78 22.99
CA ALA A 111 -6.64 12.97 24.17
C ALA A 111 -5.22 13.32 23.70
N LYS A 112 -4.61 14.36 24.30
CA LYS A 112 -3.19 14.60 24.16
C LYS A 112 -2.44 13.32 24.50
N GLU A 113 -1.42 12.96 23.70
CA GLU A 113 -0.59 11.75 23.86
C GLU A 113 -1.25 10.43 23.37
N SER A 114 -2.39 10.47 22.68
CA SER A 114 -2.87 9.29 21.96
C SER A 114 -1.85 8.87 20.91
N LYS A 115 -1.62 7.54 20.79
CA LYS A 115 -0.64 6.98 19.85
C LYS A 115 -1.27 6.77 18.49
N VAL A 116 -0.56 7.14 17.46
CA VAL A 116 -0.94 6.94 16.04
C VAL A 116 0.16 6.18 15.32
N LEU A 117 -0.21 5.14 14.60
CA LEU A 117 0.67 4.41 13.69
C LEU A 117 0.18 4.66 12.26
N ASP A 118 1.06 5.16 11.39
CA ASP A 118 0.81 5.30 9.95
C ASP A 118 1.68 4.30 9.18
N ILE A 119 1.05 3.36 8.49
CA ILE A 119 1.74 2.33 7.69
C ILE A 119 1.64 2.73 6.22
N GLY A 120 2.81 2.93 5.58
CA GLY A 120 2.91 3.51 4.24
C GLY A 120 2.82 5.03 4.28
N CYS A 121 3.58 5.65 5.18
CA CYS A 121 3.45 7.09 5.46
C CYS A 121 4.07 7.99 4.38
N ALA A 122 4.73 7.43 3.37
CA ALA A 122 5.43 8.15 2.30
C ALA A 122 6.27 9.33 2.86
N GLY A 123 6.18 10.52 2.29
CA GLY A 123 6.89 11.73 2.75
C GLY A 123 6.40 12.31 4.09
N GLY A 124 5.65 11.56 4.90
CA GLY A 124 5.33 11.91 6.29
C GLY A 124 4.27 13.00 6.49
N ALA A 125 3.47 13.35 5.48
CA ALA A 125 2.49 14.42 5.59
C ALA A 125 1.40 14.15 6.64
N PHE A 126 0.89 12.91 6.72
CA PHE A 126 -0.09 12.55 7.75
C PHE A 126 0.54 12.46 9.15
N PRO A 127 1.68 11.78 9.37
CA PRO A 127 2.41 11.82 10.63
C PRO A 127 2.66 13.25 11.14
N LYS A 128 3.11 14.15 10.28
CA LYS A 128 3.31 15.55 10.64
C LYS A 128 2.01 16.24 11.04
N ALA A 129 0.93 15.99 10.32
CA ALA A 129 -0.38 16.54 10.64
C ALA A 129 -0.89 16.07 12.01
N ALA A 130 -0.75 14.76 12.30
CA ALA A 130 -1.16 14.16 13.57
C ALA A 130 -0.27 14.65 14.73
N HIS A 131 1.04 14.71 14.54
CA HIS A 131 1.97 15.28 15.53
C HIS A 131 1.63 16.73 15.89
N ASP A 132 1.32 17.57 14.88
CA ASP A 132 0.92 18.96 15.10
C ASP A 132 -0.41 19.13 15.85
N LEU A 133 -1.24 18.08 15.85
CA LEU A 133 -2.46 17.99 16.65
C LEU A 133 -2.23 17.45 18.07
N GLY A 134 -0.98 17.08 18.42
CA GLY A 134 -0.59 16.64 19.74
C GLY A 134 -0.57 15.14 19.98
N PHE A 135 -0.55 14.34 18.90
CA PHE A 135 -0.42 12.88 19.00
C PHE A 135 1.04 12.45 19.10
N ASP A 136 1.27 11.31 19.75
CA ASP A 136 2.51 10.54 19.67
C ASP A 136 2.43 9.65 18.40
N VAL A 137 3.29 9.91 17.40
CA VAL A 137 3.13 9.35 16.05
C VAL A 137 4.34 8.54 15.64
N ILE A 138 4.09 7.37 15.08
CA ILE A 138 5.08 6.53 14.39
C ILE A 138 4.62 6.37 12.94
N GLY A 139 5.49 6.69 11.98
CA GLY A 139 5.32 6.37 10.55
C GLY A 139 6.25 5.24 10.15
N ILE A 140 5.77 4.33 9.31
CA ILE A 140 6.55 3.24 8.69
C ILE A 140 6.42 3.37 7.19
N GLU A 141 7.57 3.41 6.49
CA GLU A 141 7.63 3.53 5.04
C GLU A 141 8.81 2.72 4.49
N PRO A 142 8.60 1.81 3.52
CA PRO A 142 9.68 1.01 2.94
C PRO A 142 10.52 1.77 1.90
N SER A 143 10.02 2.88 1.35
CA SER A 143 10.75 3.69 0.38
C SER A 143 11.76 4.65 1.05
N GLY A 144 12.72 5.14 0.27
CA GLY A 144 13.81 6.00 0.77
C GLY A 144 13.47 7.48 0.89
N TYR A 145 12.21 7.84 1.21
CA TYR A 145 11.81 9.25 1.42
C TYR A 145 12.58 9.92 2.55
#